data_fe2f9951a0460d0ba51bac7bcfb4ccc7
#
_entry.id   fe2f9951a0460d0ba51bac7bcfb4ccc7
#
_cell.length_a   1.000
_cell.length_b   1.000
_cell.length_c   1.000
_cell.angle_alpha   90.00
_cell.angle_beta   90.00
_cell.angle_gamma   90.00
#
_symmetry.space_group_name_H-M   'P 1'
#
loop_
_entity.id
_entity.type
_entity.pdbx_description
1 polymer ?
#
loop_
_entity_poly.entity_id
_entity_poly.type
_entity_poly.pdbx_seq_one_letter_code
_entity_poly.pdbx_strand_id
1 'polypeptide(L)'
;IVLREKDLEETVYEALAKDCITLCTHYNKKLILHFFLESAHRLNHPYIQLSLSQLETYRKAGLLSDFAQIGTSVHSVDDVRLAEQLGADYVFAGNIYETECKAGLAGRGLAFLKEVCDNTCLPVYAIGGMTPDRLPDVLEAGAKGACMMSGFMKL
;
A
#
# COMPACT_ATOMS: atom_id res chain seq x y z
N ILE A 1 -5.43 -5.69 -5.69
CA ILE A 1 -6.43 -5.25 -4.69
C ILE A 1 -5.75 -5.24 -3.34
N VAL A 2 -6.01 -4.24 -2.48
CA VAL A 2 -5.52 -4.20 -1.09
C VAL A 2 -6.72 -4.29 -0.16
N LEU A 3 -6.74 -5.29 0.70
CA LEU A 3 -7.75 -5.44 1.74
C LEU A 3 -7.31 -4.69 2.99
N ARG A 4 -7.93 -3.53 3.26
CA ARG A 4 -7.57 -2.66 4.38
C ARG A 4 -8.78 -2.41 5.29
N GLU A 5 -8.89 -3.20 6.32
CA GLU A 5 -9.94 -3.14 7.35
C GLU A 5 -9.29 -3.24 8.74
N LYS A 6 -8.37 -2.30 9.03
CA LYS A 6 -7.55 -2.30 10.26
C LYS A 6 -8.36 -2.07 11.55
N ASP A 7 -9.61 -1.64 11.43
CA ASP A 7 -10.49 -1.34 12.55
C ASP A 7 -11.34 -2.56 12.97
N LEU A 8 -11.22 -3.67 12.21
CA LEU A 8 -11.82 -4.96 12.57
C LEU A 8 -10.97 -5.69 13.61
N GLU A 9 -11.64 -6.51 14.43
CA GLU A 9 -10.96 -7.55 15.20
C GLU A 9 -10.24 -8.52 14.26
N GLU A 10 -9.06 -8.99 14.63
CA GLU A 10 -8.20 -9.78 13.74
C GLU A 10 -8.87 -11.06 13.22
N THR A 11 -9.67 -11.72 14.06
CA THR A 11 -10.42 -12.93 13.69
C THR A 11 -11.49 -12.65 12.62
N VAL A 12 -12.15 -11.50 12.73
CA VAL A 12 -13.14 -11.04 11.73
C VAL A 12 -12.44 -10.65 10.42
N TYR A 13 -11.31 -9.96 10.52
CA TYR A 13 -10.48 -9.65 9.37
C TYR A 13 -10.02 -10.92 8.64
N GLU A 14 -9.57 -11.93 9.38
CA GLU A 14 -9.11 -13.20 8.80
C GLU A 14 -10.22 -13.95 8.04
N ALA A 15 -11.45 -13.96 8.59
CA ALA A 15 -12.58 -14.54 7.87
C ALA A 15 -12.86 -13.80 6.55
N LEU A 16 -12.91 -12.46 6.59
CA LEU A 16 -13.07 -11.64 5.39
C LEU A 16 -11.93 -11.84 4.39
N ALA A 17 -10.70 -11.96 4.88
CA ALA A 17 -9.53 -12.20 4.02
C ALA A 17 -9.62 -13.53 3.28
N LYS A 18 -10.11 -14.60 3.90
CA LYS A 18 -10.37 -15.91 3.25
C LYS A 18 -11.33 -15.79 2.07
N ASP A 19 -12.42 -15.06 2.27
CA ASP A 19 -13.42 -14.84 1.20
C ASP A 19 -12.82 -14.01 0.07
N CYS A 20 -12.09 -12.95 0.40
CA CYS A 20 -11.41 -12.10 -0.58
C CYS A 20 -10.33 -12.87 -1.36
N ILE A 21 -9.54 -13.73 -0.71
CA ILE A 21 -8.55 -14.60 -1.37
C ILE A 21 -9.24 -15.50 -2.39
N THR A 22 -10.35 -16.14 -2.00
CA THR A 22 -11.12 -17.03 -2.88
C THR A 22 -11.63 -16.28 -4.12
N LEU A 23 -12.25 -15.12 -3.93
CA LEU A 23 -12.74 -14.29 -5.03
C LEU A 23 -11.61 -13.79 -5.93
N CYS A 24 -10.54 -13.27 -5.35
CA CYS A 24 -9.41 -12.75 -6.13
C CYS A 24 -8.74 -13.86 -6.95
N THR A 25 -8.62 -15.06 -6.38
CA THR A 25 -8.09 -16.23 -7.09
C THR A 25 -9.00 -16.62 -8.27
N HIS A 26 -10.33 -16.68 -8.06
CA HIS A 26 -11.29 -16.98 -9.10
C HIS A 26 -11.20 -16.00 -10.29
N TYR A 27 -11.03 -14.70 -10.01
CA TYR A 27 -10.92 -13.68 -11.04
C TYR A 27 -9.47 -13.40 -11.50
N ASN A 28 -8.50 -14.21 -11.09
CA ASN A 28 -7.08 -14.03 -11.39
C ASN A 28 -6.57 -12.63 -11.05
N LYS A 29 -6.93 -12.14 -9.86
CA LYS A 29 -6.50 -10.85 -9.34
C LYS A 29 -5.60 -11.04 -8.13
N LYS A 30 -4.52 -10.25 -8.04
CA LYS A 30 -3.66 -10.23 -6.86
C LYS A 30 -4.38 -9.52 -5.72
N LEU A 31 -4.50 -10.20 -4.57
CA LEU A 31 -4.89 -9.61 -3.30
C LEU A 31 -3.64 -9.33 -2.48
N ILE A 32 -3.63 -8.23 -1.76
CA ILE A 32 -2.60 -7.86 -0.80
C ILE A 32 -3.30 -7.66 0.54
N LEU A 33 -2.89 -8.37 1.56
CA LEU A 33 -3.41 -8.18 2.92
C LEU A 33 -2.72 -6.97 3.55
N HIS A 34 -3.45 -6.21 4.36
CA HIS A 34 -2.92 -5.02 5.00
C HIS A 34 -2.94 -5.15 6.51
N PHE A 35 -1.83 -4.78 7.17
CA PHE A 35 -1.68 -4.58 8.61
C PHE A 35 -1.54 -5.87 9.45
N PHE A 36 -2.40 -6.86 9.33
CA PHE A 36 -2.43 -8.05 10.20
C PHE A 36 -1.44 -9.12 9.75
N LEU A 37 -0.23 -9.08 10.30
CA LEU A 37 0.86 -10.00 9.97
C LEU A 37 0.51 -11.45 10.32
N GLU A 38 -0.01 -11.68 11.54
CA GLU A 38 -0.34 -13.01 12.02
C GLU A 38 -1.44 -13.69 11.17
N SER A 39 -2.45 -12.93 10.76
CA SER A 39 -3.47 -13.43 9.84
C SER A 39 -2.88 -13.79 8.48
N ALA A 40 -1.95 -12.99 7.95
CA ALA A 40 -1.28 -13.29 6.70
C ALA A 40 -0.46 -14.60 6.80
N HIS A 41 0.25 -14.84 7.90
CA HIS A 41 0.97 -16.09 8.18
C HIS A 41 0.01 -17.28 8.29
N ARG A 42 -1.05 -17.19 9.11
CA ARG A 42 -2.04 -18.26 9.27
C ARG A 42 -2.73 -18.65 7.96
N LEU A 43 -2.92 -17.68 7.07
CA LEU A 43 -3.49 -17.89 5.74
C LEU A 43 -2.47 -18.34 4.69
N ASN A 44 -1.18 -18.42 5.03
CA ASN A 44 -0.06 -18.64 4.09
C ASN A 44 -0.15 -17.68 2.89
N HIS A 45 -0.56 -16.42 3.13
CA HIS A 45 -0.75 -15.45 2.06
C HIS A 45 0.53 -14.68 1.79
N PRO A 46 1.05 -14.69 0.53
CA PRO A 46 2.40 -14.23 0.24
C PRO A 46 2.55 -12.71 0.03
N TYR A 47 1.48 -11.93 0.13
CA TYR A 47 1.49 -10.50 -0.20
C TYR A 47 0.97 -9.66 0.95
N ILE A 48 1.80 -8.73 1.45
CA ILE A 48 1.43 -7.88 2.59
C ILE A 48 1.79 -6.41 2.35
N GLN A 49 0.92 -5.52 2.83
CA GLN A 49 1.14 -4.08 2.91
C GLN A 49 1.22 -3.67 4.38
N LEU A 50 2.30 -3.02 4.76
CA LEU A 50 2.59 -2.60 6.13
C LEU A 50 2.74 -1.07 6.23
N SER A 51 2.63 -0.53 7.44
CA SER A 51 3.19 0.78 7.72
C SER A 51 4.72 0.71 7.76
N LEU A 52 5.42 1.83 7.56
CA LEU A 52 6.88 1.84 7.60
C LEU A 52 7.43 1.37 8.96
N SER A 53 6.78 1.74 10.05
CA SER A 53 7.16 1.29 11.40
C SER A 53 6.95 -0.21 11.62
N GLN A 54 5.88 -0.79 11.07
CA GLN A 54 5.68 -2.24 11.11
C GLN A 54 6.73 -2.96 10.26
N LEU A 55 7.01 -2.45 9.06
CA LEU A 55 8.06 -3.01 8.20
C LEU A 55 9.39 -3.08 8.93
N GLU A 56 9.80 -1.97 9.56
CA GLU A 56 11.05 -1.90 10.34
C GLU A 56 11.06 -2.90 11.49
N THR A 57 10.00 -2.93 12.28
CA THR A 57 9.87 -3.82 13.45
C THR A 57 9.92 -5.30 13.04
N TYR A 58 9.12 -5.68 12.04
CA TYR A 58 9.03 -7.07 11.61
C TYR A 58 10.26 -7.53 10.84
N ARG A 59 10.94 -6.63 10.12
CA ARG A 59 12.21 -6.94 9.46
C ARG A 59 13.31 -7.24 10.49
N LYS A 60 13.41 -6.41 11.53
CA LYS A 60 14.37 -6.63 12.64
C LYS A 60 14.09 -7.94 13.39
N ALA A 61 12.83 -8.31 13.51
CA ALA A 61 12.41 -9.56 14.16
C ALA A 61 12.55 -10.81 13.26
N GLY A 62 12.89 -10.66 11.97
CA GLY A 62 13.00 -11.78 11.03
C GLY A 62 11.66 -12.40 10.60
N LEU A 63 10.54 -11.70 10.79
CA LEU A 63 9.19 -12.22 10.57
C LEU A 63 8.67 -12.06 9.13
N LEU A 64 9.51 -11.61 8.19
CA LEU A 64 9.08 -11.27 6.83
C LEU A 64 9.67 -12.18 5.74
N SER A 65 10.35 -13.27 6.13
CA SER A 65 11.03 -14.20 5.19
C SER A 65 10.08 -14.93 4.24
N ASP A 66 8.84 -15.16 4.67
CA ASP A 66 7.87 -16.01 3.97
C ASP A 66 7.01 -15.22 2.97
N PHE A 67 7.17 -13.89 2.96
CA PHE A 67 6.42 -13.04 2.03
C PHE A 67 7.15 -12.90 0.70
N ALA A 68 6.42 -13.15 -0.38
CA ALA A 68 6.91 -12.96 -1.75
C ALA A 68 6.87 -11.49 -2.19
N GLN A 69 6.03 -10.66 -1.56
CA GLN A 69 5.97 -9.24 -1.84
C GLN A 69 5.50 -8.44 -0.62
N ILE A 70 6.28 -7.44 -0.26
CA ILE A 70 6.05 -6.56 0.88
C ILE A 70 5.99 -5.12 0.39
N GLY A 71 4.85 -4.46 0.60
CA GLY A 71 4.71 -3.03 0.34
C GLY A 71 4.70 -2.22 1.63
N THR A 72 5.02 -0.94 1.51
CA THR A 72 4.87 -0.01 2.63
C THR A 72 4.37 1.36 2.17
N SER A 73 3.92 2.18 3.12
CA SER A 73 3.47 3.55 2.86
C SER A 73 4.53 4.55 3.28
N VAL A 74 4.76 5.57 2.45
CA VAL A 74 5.78 6.59 2.66
C VAL A 74 5.17 7.99 2.58
N HIS A 75 5.74 8.91 3.36
CA HIS A 75 5.26 10.28 3.50
C HIS A 75 6.40 11.31 3.37
N SER A 76 7.62 10.86 3.10
CA SER A 76 8.80 11.71 2.85
C SER A 76 9.81 10.97 1.97
N VAL A 77 10.83 11.69 1.51
CA VAL A 77 11.97 11.08 0.80
C VAL A 77 12.77 10.19 1.75
N ASP A 78 12.91 10.57 3.01
CA ASP A 78 13.62 9.74 3.98
C ASP A 78 12.87 8.43 4.24
N ASP A 79 11.53 8.46 4.26
CA ASP A 79 10.72 7.25 4.38
C ASP A 79 10.98 6.28 3.21
N VAL A 80 11.05 6.78 1.96
CA VAL A 80 11.26 5.90 0.82
C VAL A 80 12.65 5.30 0.79
N ARG A 81 13.67 6.05 1.20
CA ARG A 81 15.04 5.54 1.35
C ARG A 81 15.10 4.45 2.43
N LEU A 82 14.44 4.68 3.57
CA LEU A 82 14.33 3.69 4.63
C LEU A 82 13.56 2.44 4.16
N ALA A 83 12.45 2.61 3.45
CA ALA A 83 11.69 1.50 2.89
C ALA A 83 12.55 0.62 1.96
N GLU A 84 13.36 1.25 1.11
CA GLU A 84 14.29 0.55 0.20
C GLU A 84 15.38 -0.21 0.99
N GLN A 85 15.97 0.42 2.00
CA GLN A 85 16.95 -0.23 2.89
C GLN A 85 16.36 -1.43 3.66
N LEU A 86 15.09 -1.34 4.05
CA LEU A 86 14.37 -2.41 4.73
C LEU A 86 13.88 -3.51 3.77
N GLY A 87 14.14 -3.38 2.47
CA GLY A 87 13.79 -4.38 1.46
C GLY A 87 12.28 -4.44 1.18
N ALA A 88 11.61 -3.29 1.11
CA ALA A 88 10.29 -3.22 0.51
C ALA A 88 10.37 -3.50 -1.00
N ASP A 89 9.33 -4.09 -1.58
CA ASP A 89 9.24 -4.37 -3.01
C ASP A 89 8.53 -3.25 -3.78
N TYR A 90 7.76 -2.42 -3.11
CA TYR A 90 7.09 -1.23 -3.65
C TYR A 90 6.62 -0.32 -2.52
N VAL A 91 6.29 0.92 -2.87
CA VAL A 91 5.76 1.89 -1.90
C VAL A 91 4.47 2.55 -2.39
N PHE A 92 3.60 2.90 -1.41
CA PHE A 92 2.50 3.84 -1.61
C PHE A 92 2.91 5.21 -1.12
N ALA A 93 3.00 6.19 -2.04
CA ALA A 93 3.30 7.58 -1.71
C ALA A 93 2.02 8.40 -1.57
N GLY A 94 1.81 9.06 -0.46
CA GLY A 94 0.60 9.85 -0.26
C GLY A 94 0.51 10.64 1.05
N ASN A 95 -0.59 11.36 1.20
CA ASN A 95 -1.69 11.56 0.23
C ASN A 95 -1.29 12.61 -0.82
N ILE A 96 -1.47 12.28 -2.09
CA ILE A 96 -1.06 13.19 -3.18
C ILE A 96 -2.04 14.34 -3.30
N TYR A 97 -3.34 14.05 -3.33
CA TYR A 97 -4.39 15.05 -3.35
C TYR A 97 -5.18 15.02 -2.04
N GLU A 98 -5.91 16.08 -1.79
CA GLU A 98 -6.84 16.15 -0.66
C GLU A 98 -7.86 15.02 -0.71
N THR A 99 -8.20 14.46 0.45
CA THR A 99 -9.11 13.31 0.55
C THR A 99 -9.87 13.30 1.86
N GLU A 100 -11.14 12.92 1.81
CA GLU A 100 -11.99 12.77 2.99
C GLU A 100 -11.41 11.76 4.00
N CYS A 101 -10.68 10.74 3.54
CA CYS A 101 -10.03 9.76 4.42
C CYS A 101 -8.93 10.34 5.31
N LYS A 102 -8.45 11.55 4.98
CA LYS A 102 -7.49 12.33 5.78
C LYS A 102 -7.98 13.79 5.88
N ALA A 103 -9.22 13.96 6.32
CA ALA A 103 -9.83 15.29 6.45
C ALA A 103 -8.93 16.24 7.24
N GLY A 104 -8.74 17.46 6.73
CA GLY A 104 -7.89 18.48 7.32
C GLY A 104 -6.39 18.38 6.97
N LEU A 105 -5.95 17.35 6.25
CA LEU A 105 -4.59 17.28 5.74
C LEU A 105 -4.55 17.64 4.24
N ALA A 106 -3.85 18.72 3.92
CA ALA A 106 -3.61 19.11 2.53
C ALA A 106 -2.89 17.99 1.77
N GLY A 107 -3.19 17.85 0.48
CA GLY A 107 -2.44 16.97 -0.40
C GLY A 107 -1.00 17.44 -0.54
N ARG A 108 -0.05 16.51 -0.62
CA ARG A 108 1.39 16.80 -0.78
C ARG A 108 1.74 17.24 -2.20
N GLY A 109 0.87 16.94 -3.16
CA GLY A 109 1.01 17.34 -4.56
C GLY A 109 1.97 16.48 -5.38
N LEU A 110 2.00 16.79 -6.67
CA LEU A 110 2.82 16.08 -7.66
C LEU A 110 4.33 16.34 -7.47
N ALA A 111 4.72 17.50 -6.97
CA ALA A 111 6.12 17.80 -6.69
C ALA A 111 6.71 16.84 -5.65
N PHE A 112 5.98 16.54 -4.58
CA PHE A 112 6.35 15.53 -3.59
C PHE A 112 6.43 14.13 -4.24
N LEU A 113 5.42 13.76 -5.06
CA LEU A 113 5.43 12.46 -5.73
C LEU A 113 6.65 12.29 -6.62
N LYS A 114 6.97 13.32 -7.42
CA LYS A 114 8.15 13.33 -8.28
C LYS A 114 9.43 13.18 -7.45
N GLU A 115 9.57 13.94 -6.38
CA GLU A 115 10.73 13.87 -5.49
C GLU A 115 10.91 12.46 -4.91
N VAL A 116 9.83 11.80 -4.47
CA VAL A 116 9.86 10.40 -4.02
C VAL A 116 10.32 9.48 -5.14
N CYS A 117 9.74 9.60 -6.34
CA CYS A 117 10.10 8.76 -7.48
C CYS A 117 11.57 8.92 -7.90
N ASP A 118 12.09 10.15 -7.88
CA ASP A 118 13.49 10.44 -8.25
C ASP A 118 14.51 9.91 -7.22
N ASN A 119 14.06 9.55 -6.01
CA ASN A 119 14.94 9.14 -4.90
C ASN A 119 14.86 7.65 -4.54
N THR A 120 14.29 6.80 -5.39
CA THR A 120 14.23 5.35 -5.19
C THR A 120 14.19 4.58 -6.50
N CYS A 121 14.65 3.33 -6.46
CA CYS A 121 14.45 2.37 -7.56
C CYS A 121 13.16 1.53 -7.38
N LEU A 122 12.46 1.67 -6.24
CA LEU A 122 11.23 0.94 -5.99
C LEU A 122 10.07 1.44 -6.87
N PRO A 123 9.17 0.54 -7.31
CA PRO A 123 7.90 0.97 -7.89
C PRO A 123 7.11 1.83 -6.90
N VAL A 124 6.79 3.06 -7.30
CA VAL A 124 6.00 4.00 -6.51
C VAL A 124 4.57 4.04 -7.03
N TYR A 125 3.59 3.89 -6.17
CA TYR A 125 2.17 4.05 -6.48
C TYR A 125 1.60 5.24 -5.71
N ALA A 126 0.96 6.16 -6.43
CA ALA A 126 0.30 7.32 -5.83
C ALA A 126 -0.98 6.92 -5.10
N ILE A 127 -1.22 7.50 -3.91
CA ILE A 127 -2.46 7.27 -3.15
C ILE A 127 -2.97 8.56 -2.52
N GLY A 128 -4.28 8.64 -2.32
CA GLY A 128 -4.98 9.76 -1.70
C GLY A 128 -5.56 10.74 -2.72
N GLY A 129 -6.89 10.85 -2.72
CA GLY A 129 -7.65 11.70 -3.62
C GLY A 129 -7.51 11.34 -5.10
N MET A 130 -7.14 10.11 -5.42
CA MET A 130 -6.96 9.64 -6.78
C MET A 130 -8.28 9.39 -7.49
N THR A 131 -8.33 9.83 -8.75
CA THR A 131 -9.44 9.65 -9.69
C THR A 131 -8.85 9.25 -11.05
N PRO A 132 -9.64 8.68 -11.99
CA PRO A 132 -9.11 8.26 -13.30
C PRO A 132 -8.47 9.38 -14.10
N ASP A 133 -9.03 10.60 -14.04
CA ASP A 133 -8.53 11.79 -14.72
C ASP A 133 -7.18 12.30 -14.18
N ARG A 134 -6.83 11.96 -12.94
CA ARG A 134 -5.53 12.30 -12.30
C ARG A 134 -4.43 11.29 -12.59
N LEU A 135 -4.77 10.14 -13.20
CA LEU A 135 -3.78 9.10 -13.49
C LEU A 135 -2.66 9.56 -14.42
N PRO A 136 -2.91 10.29 -15.52
CA PRO A 136 -1.84 10.79 -16.40
C PRO A 136 -0.80 11.63 -15.63
N ASP A 137 -1.23 12.54 -14.78
CA ASP A 137 -0.36 13.44 -14.03
C ASP A 137 0.61 12.69 -13.10
N VAL A 138 0.10 11.66 -12.40
CA VAL A 138 0.93 10.88 -11.49
C VAL A 138 1.91 9.96 -12.23
N LEU A 139 1.53 9.47 -13.42
CA LEU A 139 2.45 8.73 -14.28
C LEU A 139 3.56 9.62 -14.82
N GLU A 140 3.25 10.86 -15.24
CA GLU A 140 4.23 11.85 -15.66
C GLU A 140 5.19 12.23 -14.52
N ALA A 141 4.70 12.27 -13.28
CA ALA A 141 5.53 12.48 -12.10
C ALA A 141 6.45 11.29 -11.76
N GLY A 142 6.39 10.18 -12.50
CA GLY A 142 7.24 9.01 -12.35
C GLY A 142 6.62 7.84 -11.58
N ALA A 143 5.39 7.93 -11.12
CA ALA A 143 4.74 6.82 -10.45
C ALA A 143 4.44 5.67 -11.44
N LYS A 144 4.46 4.43 -10.94
CA LYS A 144 4.10 3.23 -11.70
C LYS A 144 2.58 3.10 -11.90
N GLY A 145 1.80 3.79 -11.09
CA GLY A 145 0.35 3.75 -11.11
C GLY A 145 -0.25 4.45 -9.89
N ALA A 146 -1.54 4.26 -9.68
CA ALA A 146 -2.27 4.86 -8.57
C ALA A 146 -3.20 3.88 -7.87
N CYS A 147 -3.44 4.14 -6.58
CA CYS A 147 -4.43 3.43 -5.76
C CYS A 147 -5.66 4.31 -5.57
N MET A 148 -6.82 3.81 -5.94
CA MET A 148 -8.12 4.45 -5.74
C MET A 148 -8.98 3.60 -4.81
N MET A 149 -9.74 4.22 -3.93
CA MET A 149 -10.72 3.54 -3.07
C MET A 149 -12.13 4.01 -3.42
N SER A 150 -12.47 5.25 -3.06
CA SER A 150 -13.83 5.80 -3.25
C SER A 150 -14.27 5.84 -4.72
N GLY A 151 -13.34 5.97 -5.66
CA GLY A 151 -13.64 5.93 -7.09
C GLY A 151 -14.17 4.58 -7.57
N PHE A 152 -13.66 3.47 -7.00
CA PHE A 152 -14.12 2.13 -7.34
C PHE A 152 -15.34 1.68 -6.54
N MET A 153 -15.59 2.26 -5.37
CA MET A 153 -16.77 1.91 -4.54
C MET A 153 -18.06 2.57 -5.02
N LYS A 154 -17.99 3.45 -6.01
CA LYS A 154 -19.14 4.17 -6.61
C LYS A 154 -19.49 3.71 -8.03
N LEU A 155 -18.86 2.63 -8.50
CA LEU A 155 -19.11 2.03 -9.82
C LEU A 155 -20.35 1.13 -9.77
#